data_6dca2c2bd7f478123e0825f071d8133e
#
_entry.id   6dca2c2bd7f478123e0825f071d8133e
#
_cell.length_a   1.000
_cell.length_b   1.000
_cell.length_c   1.000
_cell.angle_alpha   90.00
_cell.angle_beta   90.00
_cell.angle_gamma   90.00
#
_symmetry.space_group_name_H-M   'P 1'
#
loop_
_entity.id
_entity.type
_entity.pdbx_description
1 polymer ?
#
loop_
_entity_poly.entity_id
_entity_poly.type
_entity_poly.pdbx_seq_one_letter_code
_entity_poly.pdbx_strand_id
1 'polypeptide(L)'
;ISLLRILLIVPVCGLINSTESEPNFLAAALFLIASLTDFIDGYLARKYNLETRLGSFLDLLADKFLICSVLIYVCVEINNSYFTLPSVLIIFRELAITALREYVSNSPSRSSLKVSFFGKLKTTIQMIVLTLVILLLNFEAYKYFLQILIWLACFISIVSLLQYIKEVFRSSNFSKFN
;
A
#
# COMPACT_ATOMS: atom_id res chain seq x y z
N ILE A 1 1.74 -9.73 -15.55
CA ILE A 1 2.24 -8.44 -15.08
C ILE A 1 2.37 -8.43 -13.56
N SER A 2 1.40 -8.93 -12.77
CA SER A 2 1.51 -9.05 -11.31
C SER A 2 2.77 -9.81 -10.84
N LEU A 3 3.19 -10.85 -11.55
CA LEU A 3 4.44 -11.58 -11.28
C LEU A 3 5.69 -10.71 -11.53
N LEU A 4 5.67 -9.89 -12.56
CA LEU A 4 6.76 -8.96 -12.86
C LEU A 4 6.93 -7.94 -11.72
N ARG A 5 5.84 -7.48 -11.12
CA ARG A 5 5.87 -6.57 -9.96
C ARG A 5 6.51 -7.21 -8.73
N ILE A 6 6.22 -8.50 -8.47
CA ILE A 6 6.88 -9.26 -7.41
C ILE A 6 8.39 -9.39 -7.68
N LEU A 7 8.78 -9.64 -8.92
CA LEU A 7 10.19 -9.69 -9.31
C LEU A 7 10.90 -8.34 -9.15
N LEU A 8 10.18 -7.21 -9.37
CA LEU A 8 10.73 -5.87 -9.19
C LEU A 8 11.01 -5.49 -7.72
N ILE A 9 10.45 -6.20 -6.74
CA ILE A 9 10.73 -5.96 -5.32
C ILE A 9 12.23 -6.11 -5.03
N VAL A 10 12.85 -7.17 -5.57
CA VAL A 10 14.27 -7.47 -5.32
C VAL A 10 15.20 -6.34 -5.80
N PRO A 11 15.14 -5.89 -7.07
CA PRO A 11 15.98 -4.79 -7.51
C PRO A 11 15.63 -3.45 -6.84
N VAL A 12 14.35 -3.17 -6.53
CA VAL A 12 14.00 -1.95 -5.79
C VAL A 12 14.66 -1.94 -4.41
N CYS A 13 14.50 -3.01 -3.63
CA CYS A 13 15.12 -3.11 -2.31
C CYS A 13 16.67 -3.10 -2.40
N GLY A 14 17.26 -3.84 -3.36
CA GLY A 14 18.71 -3.88 -3.52
C GLY A 14 19.34 -2.53 -3.89
N LEU A 15 18.62 -1.69 -4.63
CA LEU A 15 19.10 -0.35 -5.00
C LEU A 15 18.94 0.68 -3.87
N ILE A 16 17.99 0.48 -2.95
CA ILE A 16 17.85 1.34 -1.76
C ILE A 16 19.09 1.21 -0.85
N ASN A 17 19.72 0.03 -0.81
CA ASN A 17 20.90 -0.25 0.02
C ASN A 17 22.23 0.31 -0.55
N SER A 18 22.23 0.98 -1.67
CA SER A 18 23.41 1.63 -2.20
C SER A 18 23.76 2.86 -1.35
N THR A 19 24.80 2.72 -0.54
CA THR A 19 25.24 3.64 0.53
C THR A 19 25.89 4.94 0.04
N GLU A 20 25.61 5.38 -1.14
CA GLU A 20 26.20 6.60 -1.67
C GLU A 20 25.37 7.83 -1.28
N SER A 21 26.04 8.97 -1.11
CA SER A 21 25.47 10.29 -0.79
C SER A 21 24.55 10.88 -1.89
N GLU A 22 24.20 10.07 -2.86
CA GLU A 22 23.35 10.41 -3.99
C GLU A 22 21.89 10.01 -3.72
N PRO A 23 20.92 10.74 -4.25
CA PRO A 23 19.51 10.35 -4.14
C PRO A 23 19.24 9.04 -4.89
N ASN A 24 18.43 8.17 -4.32
CA ASN A 24 18.08 6.86 -4.89
C ASN A 24 17.11 6.98 -6.09
N PHE A 25 17.49 7.73 -7.12
CA PHE A 25 16.64 7.98 -8.29
C PHE A 25 16.18 6.70 -8.99
N LEU A 26 17.07 5.73 -9.14
CA LEU A 26 16.77 4.49 -9.84
C LEU A 26 15.78 3.63 -9.05
N ALA A 27 15.99 3.49 -7.75
CA ALA A 27 15.06 2.78 -6.86
C ALA A 27 13.67 3.44 -6.83
N ALA A 28 13.62 4.77 -6.68
CA ALA A 28 12.38 5.54 -6.70
C ALA A 28 11.65 5.45 -8.05
N ALA A 29 12.38 5.53 -9.16
CA ALA A 29 11.82 5.38 -10.51
C ALA A 29 11.24 3.97 -10.72
N LEU A 30 11.96 2.90 -10.34
CA LEU A 30 11.47 1.52 -10.44
C LEU A 30 10.23 1.29 -9.56
N PHE A 31 10.21 1.83 -8.35
CA PHE A 31 9.04 1.76 -7.47
C PHE A 31 7.83 2.48 -8.07
N LEU A 32 8.02 3.68 -8.63
CA LEU A 32 6.96 4.42 -9.33
C LEU A 32 6.44 3.65 -10.55
N ILE A 33 7.33 3.11 -11.38
CA ILE A 33 6.94 2.32 -12.55
C ILE A 33 6.15 1.10 -12.11
N ALA A 34 6.61 0.36 -11.09
CA ALA A 34 5.89 -0.79 -10.54
C ALA A 34 4.50 -0.41 -10.03
N SER A 35 4.35 0.76 -9.39
CA SER A 35 3.08 1.26 -8.88
C SER A 35 2.13 1.74 -9.99
N LEU A 36 2.67 2.41 -11.02
CA LEU A 36 1.88 2.92 -12.16
C LEU A 36 1.41 1.79 -13.08
N THR A 37 2.24 0.77 -13.29
CA THR A 37 1.85 -0.40 -14.09
C THR A 37 0.64 -1.11 -13.49
N ASP A 38 0.55 -1.19 -12.14
CA ASP A 38 -0.64 -1.74 -11.46
C ASP A 38 -1.92 -0.99 -11.84
N PHE A 39 -1.86 0.34 -11.81
CA PHE A 39 -3.02 1.16 -12.13
C PHE A 39 -3.46 0.99 -13.59
N ILE A 40 -2.51 0.92 -14.52
CA ILE A 40 -2.76 0.75 -15.96
C ILE A 40 -3.33 -0.63 -16.24
N ASP A 41 -2.75 -1.68 -15.65
CA ASP A 41 -3.17 -3.06 -15.86
C ASP A 41 -4.57 -3.33 -15.32
N GLY A 42 -4.86 -2.87 -14.11
CA GLY A 42 -6.18 -2.96 -13.53
C GLY A 42 -7.24 -2.19 -14.35
N TYR A 43 -6.87 -1.07 -14.97
CA TYR A 43 -7.75 -0.34 -15.89
C TYR A 43 -7.99 -1.11 -17.19
N LEU A 44 -6.93 -1.63 -17.82
CA LEU A 44 -7.01 -2.38 -19.08
C LEU A 44 -7.78 -3.70 -18.92
N ALA A 45 -7.52 -4.47 -17.85
CA ALA A 45 -8.21 -5.72 -17.57
C ALA A 45 -9.73 -5.51 -17.44
N ARG A 46 -10.15 -4.44 -16.74
CA ARG A 46 -11.57 -4.07 -16.63
C ARG A 46 -12.16 -3.64 -17.96
N LYS A 47 -11.45 -2.83 -18.73
CA LYS A 47 -11.91 -2.32 -20.03
C LYS A 47 -12.14 -3.43 -21.06
N TYR A 48 -11.30 -4.48 -21.02
CA TYR A 48 -11.37 -5.59 -21.98
C TYR A 48 -12.05 -6.85 -21.44
N ASN A 49 -12.59 -6.81 -20.21
CA ASN A 49 -13.24 -7.97 -19.54
C ASN A 49 -12.33 -9.22 -19.48
N LEU A 50 -11.02 -9.02 -19.30
CA LEU A 50 -10.01 -10.08 -19.21
C LEU A 50 -9.71 -10.49 -17.75
N GLU A 51 -10.56 -10.14 -16.80
CA GLU A 51 -10.37 -10.44 -15.39
C GLU A 51 -10.51 -11.94 -15.11
N THR A 52 -9.46 -12.55 -14.56
CA THR A 52 -9.50 -13.91 -14.04
C THR A 52 -9.44 -13.88 -12.50
N ARG A 53 -10.06 -14.88 -11.83
CA ARG A 53 -10.03 -14.96 -10.36
C ARG A 53 -8.59 -15.06 -9.83
N LEU A 54 -7.75 -15.84 -10.48
CA LEU A 54 -6.35 -16.01 -10.11
C LEU A 54 -5.54 -14.74 -10.38
N GLY A 55 -5.79 -14.04 -11.49
CA GLY A 55 -5.16 -12.77 -11.83
C GLY A 55 -5.45 -11.70 -10.78
N SER A 56 -6.71 -11.52 -10.40
CA SER A 56 -7.08 -10.52 -9.40
C SER A 56 -6.55 -10.85 -7.99
N PHE A 57 -6.39 -12.12 -7.64
CA PHE A 57 -5.76 -12.54 -6.39
C PHE A 57 -4.25 -12.25 -6.39
N LEU A 58 -3.54 -12.60 -7.48
CA LEU A 58 -2.11 -12.31 -7.63
C LEU A 58 -1.82 -10.81 -7.65
N ASP A 59 -2.69 -10.02 -8.25
CA ASP A 59 -2.60 -8.56 -8.28
C ASP A 59 -2.70 -7.96 -6.88
N LEU A 60 -3.69 -8.41 -6.11
CA LEU A 60 -3.85 -8.01 -4.71
C LEU A 60 -2.63 -8.36 -3.86
N LEU A 61 -2.04 -9.54 -4.05
CA LEU A 61 -0.84 -9.96 -3.33
C LEU A 61 0.39 -9.14 -3.75
N ALA A 62 0.60 -8.94 -5.06
CA ALA A 62 1.75 -8.22 -5.59
C ALA A 62 1.80 -6.77 -5.07
N ASP A 63 0.65 -6.07 -5.07
CA ASP A 63 0.53 -4.72 -4.51
C ASP A 63 0.93 -4.67 -3.03
N LYS A 64 0.43 -5.61 -2.22
CA LYS A 64 0.76 -5.67 -0.80
C LYS A 64 2.22 -6.02 -0.54
N PHE A 65 2.76 -6.98 -1.27
CA PHE A 65 4.17 -7.37 -1.13
C PHE A 65 5.11 -6.21 -1.49
N LEU A 66 4.84 -5.47 -2.56
CA LEU A 66 5.65 -4.32 -2.95
C LEU A 66 5.71 -3.28 -1.82
N ILE A 67 4.56 -2.84 -1.32
CA ILE A 67 4.47 -1.83 -0.26
C ILE A 67 5.11 -2.31 1.04
N CYS A 68 4.76 -3.52 1.49
CA CYS A 68 5.27 -4.06 2.76
C CYS A 68 6.79 -4.29 2.71
N SER A 69 7.31 -4.84 1.61
CA SER A 69 8.75 -5.09 1.46
C SER A 69 9.55 -3.80 1.47
N VAL A 70 9.10 -2.78 0.74
CA VAL A 70 9.76 -1.47 0.73
C VAL A 70 9.72 -0.82 2.10
N LEU A 71 8.57 -0.84 2.80
CA LEU A 71 8.46 -0.29 4.15
C LEU A 71 9.40 -0.99 5.14
N ILE A 72 9.45 -2.32 5.11
CA ILE A 72 10.35 -3.10 5.99
C ILE A 72 11.80 -2.75 5.69
N TYR A 73 12.17 -2.71 4.40
CA TYR A 73 13.53 -2.43 3.98
C TYR A 73 13.99 -1.02 4.41
N VAL A 74 13.15 -0.02 4.15
CA VAL A 74 13.40 1.36 4.57
C VAL A 74 13.50 1.50 6.10
N CYS A 75 12.70 0.72 6.87
CA CYS A 75 12.82 0.70 8.33
C CYS A 75 14.20 0.19 8.80
N VAL A 76 14.76 -0.80 8.11
CA VAL A 76 16.11 -1.32 8.41
C VAL A 76 17.18 -0.26 8.14
N GLU A 77 17.07 0.43 6.98
CA GLU A 77 18.01 1.48 6.59
C GLU A 77 17.98 2.71 7.53
N ILE A 78 16.80 3.21 7.85
CA ILE A 78 16.65 4.40 8.72
C ILE A 78 17.00 4.06 10.18
N ASN A 79 16.76 2.82 10.61
CA ASN A 79 16.98 2.33 11.98
C ASN A 79 16.54 3.32 13.08
N ASN A 80 15.32 3.86 12.93
CA ASN A 80 14.75 4.86 13.82
C ASN A 80 13.34 4.48 14.24
N SER A 81 13.09 4.37 15.53
CA SER A 81 11.80 3.97 16.11
C SER A 81 10.65 4.90 15.68
N TYR A 82 10.91 6.21 15.52
CA TYR A 82 9.90 7.18 15.08
C TYR A 82 9.44 6.95 13.63
N PHE A 83 10.24 6.25 12.82
CA PHE A 83 9.87 5.85 11.47
C PHE A 83 9.31 4.43 11.45
N THR A 84 9.89 3.53 12.22
CA THR A 84 9.50 2.11 12.27
C THR A 84 8.06 1.93 12.76
N LEU A 85 7.66 2.65 13.83
CA LEU A 85 6.33 2.50 14.42
C LEU A 85 5.20 2.82 13.45
N PRO A 86 5.16 3.99 12.76
CA PRO A 86 4.12 4.27 11.76
C PRO A 86 4.16 3.29 10.58
N SER A 87 5.34 2.82 10.18
CA SER A 87 5.48 1.82 9.10
C SER A 87 4.85 0.48 9.47
N VAL A 88 5.09 -0.02 10.68
CA VAL A 88 4.44 -1.24 11.20
C VAL A 88 2.92 -1.09 11.25
N LEU A 89 2.42 0.07 11.70
CA LEU A 89 0.99 0.34 11.74
C LEU A 89 0.36 0.36 10.33
N ILE A 90 1.07 0.91 9.34
CA ILE A 90 0.64 0.87 7.94
C ILE A 90 0.56 -0.57 7.43
N ILE A 91 1.60 -1.39 7.67
CA ILE A 91 1.63 -2.80 7.26
C ILE A 91 0.48 -3.56 7.93
N PHE A 92 0.31 -3.43 9.24
CA PHE A 92 -0.79 -4.05 9.98
C PHE A 92 -2.16 -3.68 9.39
N ARG A 93 -2.35 -2.40 9.09
CA ARG A 93 -3.59 -1.92 8.46
C ARG A 93 -3.82 -2.52 7.08
N GLU A 94 -2.78 -2.66 6.25
CA GLU A 94 -2.92 -3.29 4.93
C GLU A 94 -3.42 -4.74 5.04
N LEU A 95 -2.85 -5.51 5.98
CA LEU A 95 -3.25 -6.88 6.24
C LEU A 95 -4.67 -6.95 6.82
N ALA A 96 -5.00 -6.08 7.78
CA ALA A 96 -6.32 -6.03 8.41
C ALA A 96 -7.44 -5.76 7.40
N ILE A 97 -7.26 -4.79 6.49
CA ILE A 97 -8.25 -4.51 5.44
C ILE A 97 -8.40 -5.70 4.48
N THR A 98 -7.30 -6.36 4.13
CA THR A 98 -7.36 -7.53 3.24
C THR A 98 -8.16 -8.66 3.88
N ALA A 99 -7.89 -8.96 5.15
CA ALA A 99 -8.62 -9.95 5.91
C ALA A 99 -10.11 -9.58 6.09
N LEU A 100 -10.42 -8.31 6.39
CA LEU A 100 -11.80 -7.84 6.50
C LEU A 100 -12.56 -7.93 5.16
N ARG A 101 -11.93 -7.61 4.04
CA ARG A 101 -12.54 -7.75 2.72
C ARG A 101 -12.84 -9.20 2.38
N GLU A 102 -11.91 -10.11 2.70
CA GLU A 102 -12.12 -11.55 2.53
C GLU A 102 -13.29 -12.05 3.37
N TYR A 103 -13.34 -11.67 4.64
CA TYR A 103 -14.45 -12.00 5.54
C TYR A 103 -15.81 -11.53 4.99
N VAL A 104 -15.88 -10.28 4.52
CA VAL A 104 -17.12 -9.70 3.97
C VAL A 104 -17.49 -10.31 2.62
N SER A 105 -16.51 -10.71 1.79
CA SER A 105 -16.78 -11.33 0.49
C SER A 105 -17.51 -12.66 0.60
N ASN A 106 -17.30 -13.37 1.72
CA ASN A 106 -17.94 -14.64 2.06
C ASN A 106 -19.26 -14.47 2.82
N SER A 107 -19.66 -13.23 3.12
CA SER A 107 -20.90 -12.91 3.85
C SER A 107 -22.06 -12.58 2.90
N PRO A 108 -23.33 -12.89 3.26
CA PRO A 108 -24.53 -12.52 2.49
C PRO A 108 -24.65 -11.00 2.24
N SER A 109 -24.04 -10.18 3.05
CA SER A 109 -24.08 -8.70 3.00
C SER A 109 -23.19 -8.07 1.90
N ARG A 110 -22.72 -8.85 0.94
CA ARG A 110 -21.75 -8.45 -0.12
C ARG A 110 -22.17 -7.23 -0.97
N SER A 111 -23.46 -6.93 -1.07
CA SER A 111 -24.00 -5.98 -2.05
C SER A 111 -23.87 -4.50 -1.69
N SER A 112 -23.46 -4.13 -0.47
CA SER A 112 -23.58 -2.75 0.02
C SER A 112 -22.25 -2.00 0.22
N LEU A 113 -21.10 -2.68 0.17
CA LEU A 113 -19.82 -2.03 0.45
C LEU A 113 -19.24 -1.36 -0.80
N LYS A 114 -19.51 -0.07 -0.94
CA LYS A 114 -18.85 0.78 -1.96
C LYS A 114 -17.41 1.05 -1.54
N VAL A 115 -16.49 0.98 -2.50
CA VAL A 115 -15.09 1.41 -2.29
C VAL A 115 -15.12 2.89 -1.92
N SER A 116 -14.77 3.21 -0.68
CA SER A 116 -14.72 4.59 -0.19
C SER A 116 -13.70 5.41 -0.99
N PHE A 117 -14.04 6.68 -1.27
CA PHE A 117 -13.12 7.66 -1.87
C PHE A 117 -11.80 7.75 -1.07
N PHE A 118 -11.88 7.71 0.25
CA PHE A 118 -10.72 7.68 1.14
C PHE A 118 -9.80 6.47 0.94
N GLY A 119 -10.35 5.32 0.50
CA GLY A 119 -9.54 4.16 0.16
C GLY A 119 -8.64 4.38 -1.06
N LYS A 120 -9.10 5.13 -2.07
CA LYS A 120 -8.31 5.49 -3.26
C LYS A 120 -7.29 6.58 -2.94
N LEU A 121 -7.72 7.62 -2.23
CA LEU A 121 -6.85 8.73 -1.82
C LEU A 121 -5.68 8.25 -0.97
N LYS A 122 -5.93 7.36 -0.02
CA LYS A 122 -4.92 6.76 0.84
C LYS A 122 -3.82 6.05 0.04
N THR A 123 -4.17 5.22 -0.93
CA THR A 123 -3.17 4.48 -1.72
C THR A 123 -2.28 5.43 -2.51
N THR A 124 -2.85 6.45 -3.14
CA THR A 124 -2.10 7.46 -3.88
C THR A 124 -1.14 8.23 -2.97
N ILE A 125 -1.61 8.69 -1.80
CA ILE A 125 -0.75 9.40 -0.83
C ILE A 125 0.37 8.49 -0.34
N GLN A 126 0.07 7.25 -0.02
CA GLN A 126 1.06 6.28 0.45
C GLN A 126 2.13 6.00 -0.61
N MET A 127 1.77 5.87 -1.89
CA MET A 127 2.73 5.70 -2.98
C MET A 127 3.63 6.92 -3.13
N ILE A 128 3.08 8.14 -3.08
CA ILE A 128 3.86 9.38 -3.14
C ILE A 128 4.83 9.47 -1.96
N VAL A 129 4.35 9.23 -0.74
CA VAL A 129 5.19 9.28 0.47
C VAL A 129 6.33 8.26 0.38
N LEU A 130 6.06 7.02 -0.02
CA LEU A 130 7.10 6.00 -0.16
C LEU A 130 8.13 6.36 -1.23
N THR A 131 7.68 6.91 -2.35
CA THR A 131 8.60 7.39 -3.40
C THR A 131 9.53 8.47 -2.87
N LEU A 132 8.98 9.46 -2.14
CA LEU A 132 9.79 10.53 -1.53
C LEU A 132 10.74 9.99 -0.47
N VAL A 133 10.29 9.01 0.32
CA VAL A 133 11.14 8.35 1.32
C VAL A 133 12.31 7.65 0.63
N ILE A 134 12.08 6.85 -0.40
CA ILE A 134 13.15 6.17 -1.16
C ILE A 134 14.12 7.20 -1.75
N LEU A 135 13.58 8.26 -2.36
CA LEU A 135 14.39 9.27 -3.05
C LEU A 135 15.30 10.05 -2.11
N LEU A 136 14.80 10.42 -0.93
CA LEU A 136 15.46 11.35 -0.02
C LEU A 136 16.10 10.67 1.21
N LEU A 137 16.09 9.34 1.25
CA LEU A 137 16.55 8.53 2.37
C LEU A 137 17.98 8.90 2.83
N ASN A 138 18.87 9.16 1.87
CA ASN A 138 20.30 9.39 2.11
C ASN A 138 20.61 10.80 2.62
N PHE A 139 19.64 11.69 2.65
CA PHE A 139 19.85 13.06 3.08
C PHE A 139 19.39 13.30 4.51
N GLU A 140 20.32 13.46 5.43
CA GLU A 140 20.04 13.77 6.84
C GLU A 140 19.16 15.03 7.01
N ALA A 141 19.30 16.01 6.13
CA ALA A 141 18.52 17.25 6.16
C ALA A 141 17.01 17.01 6.03
N TYR A 142 16.57 15.95 5.34
CA TYR A 142 15.15 15.62 5.14
C TYR A 142 14.59 14.62 6.14
N LYS A 143 15.38 14.11 7.07
CA LYS A 143 14.97 13.07 8.02
C LYS A 143 13.69 13.40 8.80
N TYR A 144 13.61 14.60 9.39
CA TYR A 144 12.41 15.05 10.09
C TYR A 144 11.21 15.22 9.15
N PHE A 145 11.44 15.73 7.95
CA PHE A 145 10.40 15.87 6.94
C PHE A 145 9.80 14.51 6.56
N LEU A 146 10.65 13.51 6.31
CA LEU A 146 10.22 12.14 6.00
C LEU A 146 9.46 11.49 7.16
N GLN A 147 9.87 11.76 8.41
CA GLN A 147 9.14 11.30 9.59
C GLN A 147 7.73 11.89 9.64
N ILE A 148 7.57 13.18 9.40
CA ILE A 148 6.24 13.81 9.37
C ILE A 148 5.39 13.22 8.27
N LEU A 149 5.94 12.99 7.07
CA LEU A 149 5.21 12.39 5.96
C LEU A 149 4.72 10.98 6.24
N ILE A 150 5.55 10.11 6.85
CA ILE A 150 5.15 8.74 7.16
C ILE A 150 4.08 8.71 8.27
N TRP A 151 4.14 9.60 9.26
CA TRP A 151 3.11 9.75 10.27
C TRP A 151 1.78 10.22 9.69
N LEU A 152 1.82 11.16 8.74
CA LEU A 152 0.64 11.63 8.02
C LEU A 152 0.02 10.50 7.20
N ALA A 153 0.81 9.74 6.47
CA ALA A 153 0.35 8.56 5.73
C ALA A 153 -0.26 7.50 6.66
N CYS A 154 0.35 7.26 7.82
CA CYS A 154 -0.16 6.37 8.85
C CYS A 154 -1.52 6.83 9.37
N PHE A 155 -1.65 8.11 9.73
CA PHE A 155 -2.91 8.70 10.22
C PHE A 155 -4.05 8.52 9.21
N ILE A 156 -3.83 8.90 7.94
CA ILE A 156 -4.82 8.72 6.85
C ILE A 156 -5.19 7.24 6.68
N SER A 157 -4.19 6.36 6.79
CA SER A 157 -4.36 4.93 6.68
C SER A 157 -5.26 4.37 7.78
N ILE A 158 -5.05 4.77 9.04
CA ILE A 158 -5.84 4.36 10.20
C ILE A 158 -7.27 4.90 10.12
N VAL A 159 -7.45 6.17 9.76
CA VAL A 159 -8.78 6.77 9.57
C VAL A 159 -9.58 5.98 8.52
N SER A 160 -8.94 5.63 7.42
CA SER A 160 -9.57 4.80 6.37
C SER A 160 -9.96 3.40 6.87
N LEU A 161 -9.16 2.77 7.75
CA LEU A 161 -9.48 1.49 8.37
C LEU A 161 -10.72 1.61 9.27
N LEU A 162 -10.74 2.61 10.14
CA LEU A 162 -11.87 2.83 11.07
C LEU A 162 -13.18 3.10 10.32
N GLN A 163 -13.13 3.86 9.24
CA GLN A 163 -14.30 4.07 8.38
C GLN A 163 -14.79 2.77 7.76
N TYR A 164 -13.89 1.93 7.25
CA TYR A 164 -14.24 0.65 6.66
C TYR A 164 -14.87 -0.30 7.69
N ILE A 165 -14.29 -0.39 8.89
CA ILE A 165 -14.82 -1.18 10.00
C ILE A 165 -16.25 -0.71 10.35
N LYS A 166 -16.45 0.61 10.47
CA LYS A 166 -17.77 1.19 10.76
C LYS A 166 -18.81 0.82 9.69
N GLU A 167 -18.43 0.84 8.41
CA GLU A 167 -19.32 0.43 7.32
C GLU A 167 -19.69 -1.06 7.41
N VAL A 168 -18.70 -1.93 7.70
CA VAL A 168 -18.93 -3.37 7.88
C VAL A 168 -19.91 -3.64 9.02
N PHE A 169 -19.71 -3.02 10.18
CA PHE A 169 -20.62 -3.17 11.32
C PHE A 169 -22.03 -2.64 11.03
N ARG A 170 -22.13 -1.52 10.32
CA ARG A 170 -23.42 -0.95 9.91
C ARG A 170 -24.19 -1.90 8.98
N SER A 171 -23.50 -2.49 8.00
CA SER A 171 -24.13 -3.42 7.06
C SER A 171 -24.56 -4.73 7.73
N SER A 172 -23.78 -5.25 8.71
CA SER A 172 -24.12 -6.47 9.43
C SER A 172 -25.35 -6.30 10.36
N ASN A 173 -25.53 -5.12 10.94
CA ASN A 173 -26.71 -4.84 11.76
C ASN A 173 -28.00 -4.74 10.92
N PHE A 174 -27.93 -4.23 9.69
CA PHE A 174 -29.11 -4.21 8.80
C PHE A 174 -29.56 -5.62 8.35
N SER A 175 -28.65 -6.59 8.25
CA SER A 175 -29.00 -7.96 7.86
C SER A 175 -29.62 -8.80 8.99
N LYS A 176 -29.59 -8.32 10.25
CA LYS A 176 -30.24 -9.00 11.40
C LYS A 176 -31.70 -8.58 11.61
N PHE A 177 -32.16 -7.54 10.91
CA PHE A 177 -33.54 -7.00 11.06
C PHE A 177 -34.44 -7.29 9.84
N ASN A 178 -33.92 -7.99 8.82
CA ASN A 178 -34.71 -8.56 7.72
C ASN A 178 -34.54 -10.08 7.68
#